data_312c690120d49ee6ea420c29859f9e48
#
_entry.id   312c690120d49ee6ea420c29859f9e48
#
_cell.length_a   1.000
_cell.length_b   1.000
_cell.length_c   1.000
_cell.angle_alpha   90.00
_cell.angle_beta   90.00
_cell.angle_gamma   90.00
#
_symmetry.space_group_name_H-M   'P 1'
#
loop_
_entity.id
_entity.type
_entity.pdbx_description
1 polymer ?
#
loop_
_entity_poly.entity_id
_entity_poly.type
_entity_poly.pdbx_seq_one_letter_code
_entity_poly.pdbx_strand_id
1 'polypeptide(L)'
;MKEALYAALDRASRGRAHRSVKSYNNHVGVPLSLARMPARTSFGVFEMGMNHAGELSALTQLVRPHVAIVTTIAPAHIGHFSGEEAIADAKAEIFEGLEHG
;
A
#
# COMPACT_ATOMS: atom_id res chain seq x y z
N MET A 1 7.74 4.88 -6.74
CA MET A 1 6.52 5.70 -6.76
C MET A 1 6.13 6.29 -5.40
N LYS A 2 6.25 5.53 -4.34
CA LYS A 2 5.90 6.01 -2.99
C LYS A 2 6.60 7.32 -2.63
N GLU A 3 7.89 7.42 -2.86
CA GLU A 3 8.65 8.62 -2.51
C GLU A 3 8.25 9.84 -3.33
N ALA A 4 7.93 9.66 -4.60
CA ALA A 4 7.49 10.75 -5.47
C ALA A 4 6.10 11.26 -5.04
N LEU A 5 5.18 10.36 -4.74
CA LEU A 5 3.86 10.73 -4.24
C LEU A 5 3.97 11.45 -2.90
N TYR A 6 4.79 10.92 -1.99
CA TYR A 6 5.01 11.54 -0.69
C TYR A 6 5.53 12.96 -0.84
N ALA A 7 6.54 13.17 -1.68
CA ALA A 7 7.13 14.48 -1.89
C ALA A 7 6.10 15.49 -2.39
N ALA A 8 5.27 15.09 -3.35
CA ALA A 8 4.24 15.95 -3.91
C ALA A 8 3.16 16.30 -2.88
N LEU A 9 2.67 15.30 -2.15
CA LEU A 9 1.62 15.49 -1.16
C LEU A 9 2.12 16.23 0.08
N ASP A 10 3.36 15.99 0.48
CA ASP A 10 3.98 16.71 1.58
C ASP A 10 4.09 18.19 1.28
N ARG A 11 4.49 18.52 0.06
CA ARG A 11 4.57 19.90 -0.42
C ARG A 11 3.18 20.56 -0.46
N ALA A 12 2.19 19.85 -0.99
CA ALA A 12 0.82 20.36 -1.10
C ALA A 12 0.18 20.57 0.26
N SER A 13 0.51 19.75 1.25
CA SER A 13 -0.06 19.82 2.60
C SER A 13 0.80 20.61 3.59
N ARG A 14 1.88 21.21 3.13
CA ARG A 14 2.83 21.97 3.96
C ARG A 14 3.42 21.12 5.08
N GLY A 15 3.90 19.93 4.74
CA GLY A 15 4.57 19.03 5.66
C GLY A 15 3.65 18.12 6.44
N ARG A 16 2.40 17.96 6.04
CA ARG A 16 1.45 17.09 6.73
C ARG A 16 1.18 15.78 6.01
N ALA A 17 2.11 15.30 5.21
CA ALA A 17 2.04 13.98 4.64
C ALA A 17 2.83 12.99 5.50
N HIS A 18 2.38 11.75 5.51
CA HIS A 18 3.04 10.64 6.19
C HIS A 18 3.25 9.52 5.18
N ARG A 19 4.30 8.77 5.34
CA ARG A 19 4.61 7.62 4.48
C ARG A 19 5.08 6.44 5.30
N SER A 20 4.92 5.25 4.74
CA SER A 20 5.57 4.07 5.26
C SER A 20 7.09 4.21 5.06
N VAL A 21 7.87 3.77 6.06
CA VAL A 21 9.32 3.94 6.06
C VAL A 21 9.96 2.82 5.26
N LYS A 22 10.88 3.19 4.35
CA LYS A 22 11.64 2.23 3.51
C LYS A 22 10.71 1.27 2.78
N SER A 23 11.08 0.00 2.74
CA SER A 23 10.30 -1.06 2.12
C SER A 23 9.50 -1.86 3.16
N TYR A 24 9.11 -1.25 4.26
CA TYR A 24 8.30 -1.91 5.29
C TYR A 24 6.84 -2.02 4.82
N ASN A 25 6.63 -2.92 3.86
CA ASN A 25 5.38 -3.07 3.12
C ASN A 25 4.65 -4.38 3.44
N ASN A 26 5.02 -5.06 4.52
CA ASN A 26 4.46 -6.35 4.91
C ASN A 26 3.51 -6.23 6.11
N HIS A 27 3.08 -7.38 6.62
CA HIS A 27 2.12 -7.50 7.73
C HIS A 27 2.65 -6.94 9.07
N VAL A 28 3.94 -6.65 9.17
CA VAL A 28 4.53 -6.00 10.35
C VAL A 28 4.76 -4.52 10.07
N GLY A 29 5.36 -4.21 8.93
CA GLY A 29 5.75 -2.84 8.58
C GLY A 29 4.59 -1.91 8.32
N VAL A 30 3.53 -2.38 7.66
CA VAL A 30 2.36 -1.55 7.37
C VAL A 30 1.62 -1.14 8.66
N PRO A 31 1.28 -2.06 9.57
CA PRO A 31 0.70 -1.66 10.85
C PRO A 31 1.58 -0.72 11.66
N LEU A 32 2.89 -0.94 11.65
CA LEU A 32 3.83 -0.08 12.35
C LEU A 32 3.82 1.34 11.78
N SER A 33 3.80 1.47 10.46
CA SER A 33 3.72 2.77 9.79
C SER A 33 2.43 3.50 10.11
N LEU A 34 1.30 2.78 10.19
CA LEU A 34 0.02 3.34 10.61
C LEU A 34 0.07 3.85 12.05
N ALA A 35 0.67 3.05 12.95
CA ALA A 35 0.77 3.42 14.36
C ALA A 35 1.63 4.67 14.56
N ARG A 36 2.57 4.94 13.66
CA ARG A 36 3.44 6.11 13.71
C ARG A 36 2.86 7.35 13.06
N MET A 37 1.70 7.22 12.43
CA MET A 37 1.10 8.34 11.71
C MET A 37 0.60 9.41 12.67
N PRO A 38 1.09 10.66 12.55
CA PRO A 38 0.60 11.76 13.40
C PRO A 38 -0.88 12.05 13.18
N ALA A 39 -1.57 12.47 14.23
CA ALA A 39 -3.01 12.77 14.17
C ALA A 39 -3.36 13.89 13.18
N ARG A 40 -2.42 14.80 12.91
CA ARG A 40 -2.63 15.93 11.99
C ARG A 40 -2.29 15.61 10.54
N THR A 41 -2.03 14.35 10.23
CA THR A 41 -1.67 13.94 8.88
C THR A 41 -2.83 14.20 7.91
N SER A 42 -2.55 14.91 6.82
CA SER A 42 -3.52 15.16 5.76
C SER A 42 -3.51 14.07 4.71
N PHE A 43 -2.33 13.52 4.40
CA PHE A 43 -2.17 12.47 3.41
C PHE A 43 -1.24 11.38 3.94
N GLY A 44 -1.68 10.13 3.84
CA GLY A 44 -0.85 8.97 4.14
C GLY A 44 -0.54 8.20 2.86
N VAL A 45 0.72 7.86 2.63
CA VAL A 45 1.17 7.08 1.48
C VAL A 45 1.78 5.78 2.00
N PHE A 46 1.14 4.66 1.70
CA PHE A 46 1.56 3.34 2.18
C PHE A 46 1.84 2.41 1.01
N GLU A 47 3.02 1.82 1.02
CA GLU A 47 3.37 0.76 0.09
C GLU A 47 3.02 -0.57 0.73
N MET A 48 2.35 -1.42 -0.04
CA MET A 48 1.94 -2.75 0.43
C MET A 48 2.52 -3.80 -0.50
N GLY A 49 3.20 -4.77 0.08
CA GLY A 49 3.80 -5.88 -0.65
C GLY A 49 3.12 -7.19 -0.33
N MET A 50 3.34 -8.17 -1.18
CA MET A 50 2.81 -9.51 -1.02
C MET A 50 3.74 -10.56 -1.59
N ASN A 51 3.65 -11.76 -1.05
CA ASN A 51 4.24 -12.97 -1.63
C ASN A 51 3.17 -14.01 -1.92
N HIS A 52 2.02 -13.93 -1.27
CA HIS A 52 0.93 -14.91 -1.39
C HIS A 52 -0.42 -14.20 -1.49
N ALA A 53 -1.39 -14.91 -2.06
CA ALA A 53 -2.78 -14.44 -2.09
C ALA A 53 -3.31 -14.24 -0.66
N GLY A 54 -4.16 -13.25 -0.48
CA GLY A 54 -4.77 -12.94 0.83
C GLY A 54 -3.99 -11.93 1.66
N GLU A 55 -2.70 -11.74 1.40
CA GLU A 55 -1.87 -10.82 2.19
C GLU A 55 -2.31 -9.37 2.01
N LEU A 56 -2.53 -8.94 0.77
CA LEU A 56 -2.99 -7.57 0.51
C LEU A 56 -4.41 -7.33 1.02
N SER A 57 -5.26 -8.35 0.97
CA SER A 57 -6.62 -8.25 1.52
C SER A 57 -6.58 -7.82 2.98
N ALA A 58 -5.72 -8.45 3.78
CA ALA A 58 -5.56 -8.09 5.19
C ALA A 58 -5.00 -6.68 5.37
N LEU A 59 -3.98 -6.31 4.60
CA LEU A 59 -3.34 -5.01 4.71
C LEU A 59 -4.27 -3.87 4.30
N THR A 60 -5.01 -4.04 3.21
CA THR A 60 -5.91 -3.01 2.71
C THR A 60 -7.10 -2.78 3.65
N GLN A 61 -7.58 -3.83 4.32
CA GLN A 61 -8.62 -3.69 5.33
C GLN A 61 -8.14 -2.87 6.54
N LEU A 62 -6.85 -2.95 6.83
CA LEU A 62 -6.26 -2.19 7.93
C LEU A 62 -6.01 -0.74 7.54
N VAL A 63 -5.44 -0.50 6.36
CA VAL A 63 -5.10 0.85 5.88
C VAL A 63 -6.33 1.62 5.44
N ARG A 64 -7.30 0.95 4.83
CA ARG A 64 -8.54 1.55 4.31
C ARG A 64 -8.26 2.75 3.39
N PRO A 65 -7.58 2.54 2.27
CA PRO A 65 -7.15 3.65 1.41
C PRO A 65 -8.32 4.33 0.71
N HIS A 66 -8.16 5.62 0.42
CA HIS A 66 -9.10 6.36 -0.42
C HIS A 66 -8.74 6.19 -1.90
N VAL A 67 -7.46 5.99 -2.19
CA VAL A 67 -6.94 5.75 -3.53
C VAL A 67 -5.96 4.59 -3.46
N ALA A 68 -6.09 3.65 -4.37
CA ALA A 68 -5.17 2.51 -4.46
C ALA A 68 -4.59 2.42 -5.87
N ILE A 69 -3.32 2.09 -5.97
CA ILE A 69 -2.59 2.01 -7.23
C ILE A 69 -1.82 0.69 -7.28
N VAL A 70 -1.96 -0.03 -8.38
CA VAL A 70 -1.11 -1.17 -8.69
C VAL A 70 -0.10 -0.70 -9.74
N THR A 71 1.17 -0.64 -9.37
CA THR A 71 2.20 -0.06 -10.23
C THR A 71 2.62 -0.98 -11.38
N THR A 72 2.71 -2.26 -11.11
CA THR A 72 3.11 -3.23 -12.13
C THR A 72 2.70 -4.65 -11.72
N ILE A 73 2.49 -5.49 -12.72
CA ILE A 73 2.27 -6.92 -12.56
C ILE A 73 3.42 -7.59 -13.31
N ALA A 74 4.28 -8.27 -12.57
CA ALA A 74 5.48 -8.90 -13.14
C ALA A 74 5.61 -10.34 -12.63
N PRO A 75 6.31 -11.22 -13.37
CA PRO A 75 6.46 -12.62 -12.95
C PRO A 75 7.41 -12.82 -11.76
N ALA A 76 7.82 -11.77 -11.08
CA ALA A 76 8.78 -11.84 -9.98
C ALA A 76 8.34 -12.77 -8.83
N HIS A 77 7.03 -12.98 -8.66
CA HIS A 77 6.48 -13.83 -7.60
C HIS A 77 5.89 -15.13 -8.13
N ILE A 78 6.21 -15.49 -9.37
CA ILE A 78 5.58 -16.64 -10.06
C ILE A 78 5.80 -17.97 -9.32
N GLY A 79 6.89 -18.07 -8.53
CA GLY A 79 7.15 -19.26 -7.72
C GLY A 79 6.11 -19.50 -6.64
N HIS A 80 5.32 -18.49 -6.28
CA HIS A 80 4.26 -18.55 -5.26
C HIS A 80 2.88 -18.57 -5.87
N PHE A 81 2.74 -18.38 -7.18
CA PHE A 81 1.47 -18.27 -7.88
C PHE A 81 1.43 -19.15 -9.12
N SER A 82 0.24 -19.51 -9.55
CA SER A 82 0.02 -20.37 -10.72
C SER A 82 0.23 -19.65 -12.06
N GLY A 83 0.46 -18.33 -12.06
CA GLY A 83 0.71 -17.54 -13.26
C GLY A 83 0.46 -16.06 -13.02
N GLU A 84 0.63 -15.25 -14.07
CA GLU A 84 0.45 -13.80 -13.97
C GLU A 84 -0.98 -13.39 -13.59
N GLU A 85 -1.98 -14.16 -14.03
CA GLU A 85 -3.37 -13.88 -13.66
C GLU A 85 -3.58 -14.00 -12.15
N ALA A 86 -2.98 -15.02 -11.52
CA ALA A 86 -3.06 -15.18 -10.08
C ALA A 86 -2.34 -14.06 -9.35
N ILE A 87 -1.22 -13.57 -9.89
CA ILE A 87 -0.51 -12.41 -9.35
C ILE A 87 -1.38 -11.16 -9.47
N ALA A 88 -2.01 -10.96 -10.63
CA ALA A 88 -2.89 -9.83 -10.86
C ALA A 88 -4.08 -9.82 -9.88
N ASP A 89 -4.69 -10.98 -9.69
CA ASP A 89 -5.81 -11.14 -8.75
C ASP A 89 -5.38 -10.83 -7.32
N ALA A 90 -4.21 -11.32 -6.92
CA ALA A 90 -3.67 -11.05 -5.59
C ALA A 90 -3.37 -9.57 -5.38
N LYS A 91 -2.80 -8.90 -6.38
CA LYS A 91 -2.53 -7.46 -6.29
C LYS A 91 -3.82 -6.64 -6.30
N ALA A 92 -4.85 -7.10 -7.00
CA ALA A 92 -6.14 -6.43 -7.02
C ALA A 92 -6.86 -6.45 -5.67
N GLU A 93 -6.44 -7.30 -4.74
CA GLU A 93 -6.97 -7.33 -3.37
C GLU A 93 -6.83 -5.97 -2.67
N ILE A 94 -5.87 -5.14 -3.10
CA ILE A 94 -5.68 -3.81 -2.51
C ILE A 94 -6.95 -2.95 -2.60
N PHE A 95 -7.78 -3.19 -3.62
CA PHE A 95 -9.01 -2.43 -3.82
C PHE A 95 -10.14 -2.83 -2.88
N GLU A 96 -10.03 -3.97 -2.20
CA GLU A 96 -11.07 -4.47 -1.30
C GLU A 96 -11.31 -3.55 -0.10
N GLY A 97 -10.28 -2.85 0.34
CA GLY A 97 -10.37 -1.94 1.48
C GLY A 97 -10.62 -0.48 1.12
N LEU A 98 -10.88 -0.17 -0.17
CA LEU A 98 -11.11 1.21 -0.59
C LEU A 98 -12.31 1.83 0.13
N GLU A 99 -12.10 3.05 0.64
CA GLU A 99 -13.18 3.84 1.21
C GLU A 99 -14.06 4.41 0.10
N HIS A 100 -15.35 4.49 0.37
CA HIS A 100 -16.32 5.08 -0.53
C HIS A 100 -16.44 6.58 -0.28
N GLY A 101 -16.30 7.33 -1.32
CA GLY A 101 -16.45 8.77 -1.24
C GLY A 101 -15.20 9.53 -1.31
#